data_c64c2521c7e66218dff0191d532638dd
#
_entry.id   c64c2521c7e66218dff0191d532638dd
#
_cell.length_a   1.000
_cell.length_b   1.000
_cell.length_c   1.000
_cell.angle_alpha   90.00
_cell.angle_beta   90.00
_cell.angle_gamma   90.00
#
_symmetry.space_group_name_H-M   'P 1'
#
loop_
_entity.id
_entity.type
_entity.pdbx_description
1 polymer ?
#
loop_
_entity_poly.entity_id
_entity_poly.type
_entity_poly.pdbx_seq_one_letter_code
_entity_poly.pdbx_strand_id
1 'polypeptide(L)'
;LLLLVLSLTLTILSGNPQVTIYSFVIVSLFAIIRLWNGGTLRSLINTFPILLAVILSVALSAPQLLPSFELVQKSIRATESYIGQSNFGLLPIKDFLKFFVADFFGNPVTRNYFGFLNYFETSGFVGSLTLPVIIFAAIFLRKTRIIYFFFLLLVVSVVLCFNNPLSYFIYSFQIPFLTQSYASRMLFVTTFAISILSAFALNQIKLRPEKQDNFLKCVIWSWAIFVGILLGAWQV
;
A
#
# COMPACT_ATOMS: atom_id res chain seq x y z
N LEU A 1 -21.44 -11.85 1.22
CA LEU A 1 -20.62 -12.94 0.71
C LEU A 1 -20.34 -12.78 -0.79
N LEU A 2 -21.39 -12.74 -1.65
CA LEU A 2 -21.22 -12.67 -3.13
C LEU A 2 -20.31 -11.53 -3.59
N LEU A 3 -20.51 -10.30 -3.11
CA LEU A 3 -19.65 -9.17 -3.46
C LEU A 3 -18.18 -9.40 -3.08
N LEU A 4 -17.93 -10.04 -1.95
CA LEU A 4 -16.57 -10.37 -1.54
C LEU A 4 -15.96 -11.43 -2.45
N VAL A 5 -16.71 -12.49 -2.79
CA VAL A 5 -16.27 -13.51 -3.74
C VAL A 5 -15.95 -12.90 -5.09
N LEU A 6 -16.84 -12.07 -5.64
CA LEU A 6 -16.61 -11.39 -6.92
C LEU A 6 -15.37 -10.51 -6.88
N SER A 7 -15.23 -9.67 -5.85
CA SER A 7 -14.07 -8.78 -5.72
C SER A 7 -12.76 -9.54 -5.65
N LEU A 8 -12.70 -10.59 -4.84
CA LEU A 8 -11.50 -11.42 -4.74
C LEU A 8 -11.21 -12.20 -6.03
N THR A 9 -12.24 -12.74 -6.69
CA THR A 9 -12.10 -13.39 -8.00
C THR A 9 -11.54 -12.44 -9.04
N LEU A 10 -12.12 -11.23 -9.17
CA LEU A 10 -11.62 -10.22 -10.11
C LEU A 10 -10.19 -9.79 -9.78
N THR A 11 -9.82 -9.74 -8.51
CA THR A 11 -8.45 -9.45 -8.09
C THR A 11 -7.48 -10.55 -8.55
N ILE A 12 -7.87 -11.83 -8.46
CA ILE A 12 -7.05 -12.94 -8.99
C ILE A 12 -6.95 -12.85 -10.52
N LEU A 13 -8.09 -12.65 -11.19
CA LEU A 13 -8.16 -12.56 -12.65
C LEU A 13 -7.43 -11.36 -13.23
N SER A 14 -7.07 -10.34 -12.43
CA SER A 14 -6.25 -9.20 -12.86
C SER A 14 -4.83 -9.60 -13.28
N GLY A 15 -4.39 -10.82 -12.97
CA GLY A 15 -3.13 -11.39 -13.44
C GLY A 15 -1.88 -10.91 -12.70
N ASN A 16 -2.01 -10.14 -11.62
CA ASN A 16 -0.87 -9.74 -10.79
C ASN A 16 -0.87 -10.51 -9.44
N PRO A 17 -0.13 -11.64 -9.33
CA PRO A 17 -0.17 -12.50 -8.14
C PRO A 17 0.31 -11.79 -6.88
N GLN A 18 1.28 -10.90 -6.97
CA GLN A 18 1.83 -10.16 -5.83
C GLN A 18 0.78 -9.22 -5.23
N VAL A 19 0.11 -8.40 -6.05
CA VAL A 19 -0.96 -7.50 -5.62
C VAL A 19 -2.14 -8.29 -5.06
N THR A 20 -2.47 -9.43 -5.67
CA THR A 20 -3.51 -10.35 -5.19
C THR A 20 -3.21 -10.82 -3.78
N ILE A 21 -2.00 -11.32 -3.51
CA ILE A 21 -1.60 -11.81 -2.18
C ILE A 21 -1.65 -10.70 -1.14
N TYR A 22 -1.12 -9.52 -1.47
CA TYR A 22 -1.20 -8.37 -0.55
C TYR A 22 -2.65 -8.00 -0.21
N SER A 23 -3.54 -8.01 -1.21
CA SER A 23 -4.96 -7.74 -1.01
C SER A 23 -5.61 -8.78 -0.09
N PHE A 24 -5.33 -10.07 -0.29
CA PHE A 24 -5.83 -11.15 0.56
C PHE A 24 -5.34 -11.02 2.01
N VAL A 25 -4.06 -10.72 2.20
CA VAL A 25 -3.47 -10.51 3.54
C VAL A 25 -4.16 -9.32 4.23
N ILE A 26 -4.31 -8.19 3.54
CA ILE A 26 -4.94 -6.99 4.10
C ILE A 26 -6.40 -7.24 4.46
N VAL A 27 -7.17 -7.87 3.57
CA VAL A 27 -8.58 -8.22 3.83
C VAL A 27 -8.70 -9.15 5.02
N SER A 28 -7.85 -10.17 5.10
CA SER A 28 -7.84 -11.14 6.22
C SER A 28 -7.49 -10.47 7.55
N LEU A 29 -6.45 -9.64 7.58
CA LEU A 29 -6.05 -8.90 8.79
C LEU A 29 -7.14 -7.91 9.23
N PHE A 30 -7.74 -7.19 8.28
CA PHE A 30 -8.85 -6.28 8.57
C PHE A 30 -10.05 -7.02 9.14
N ALA A 31 -10.40 -8.17 8.56
CA ALA A 31 -11.49 -9.02 9.02
C ALA A 31 -11.24 -9.52 10.45
N ILE A 32 -10.04 -9.99 10.76
CA ILE A 32 -9.66 -10.41 12.12
C ILE A 32 -9.87 -9.26 13.10
N ILE A 33 -9.32 -8.07 12.81
CA ILE A 33 -9.43 -6.90 13.69
C ILE A 33 -10.88 -6.44 13.88
N ARG A 34 -11.69 -6.52 12.81
CA ARG A 34 -13.10 -6.10 12.83
C ARG A 34 -14.01 -7.06 13.57
N LEU A 35 -13.76 -8.37 13.43
CA LEU A 35 -14.60 -9.43 13.95
C LEU A 35 -14.18 -9.92 15.33
N TRP A 36 -13.00 -9.52 15.81
CA TRP A 36 -12.49 -9.91 17.12
C TRP A 36 -13.23 -9.21 18.25
N ASN A 37 -14.26 -9.85 18.77
CA ASN A 37 -15.12 -9.32 19.86
C ASN A 37 -14.89 -10.03 21.20
N GLY A 38 -13.68 -10.56 21.47
CA GLY A 38 -13.30 -11.10 22.78
C GLY A 38 -13.80 -12.52 23.11
N GLY A 39 -14.53 -13.18 22.20
CA GLY A 39 -14.95 -14.58 22.37
C GLY A 39 -14.44 -15.44 21.21
N THR A 40 -13.65 -16.45 21.50
CA THR A 40 -13.00 -17.29 20.48
C THR A 40 -13.98 -17.99 19.54
N LEU A 41 -15.02 -18.60 20.03
CA LEU A 41 -15.99 -19.38 19.22
C LEU A 41 -16.85 -18.47 18.32
N ARG A 42 -17.32 -17.34 18.85
CA ARG A 42 -18.14 -16.38 18.10
C ARG A 42 -17.32 -15.68 17.02
N SER A 43 -16.07 -15.42 17.29
CA SER A 43 -15.12 -14.86 16.33
C SER A 43 -14.85 -15.83 15.17
N LEU A 44 -14.67 -17.12 15.46
CA LEU A 44 -14.49 -18.18 14.45
C LEU A 44 -15.72 -18.32 13.54
N ILE A 45 -16.93 -18.33 14.09
CA ILE A 45 -18.16 -18.40 13.30
C ILE A 45 -18.30 -17.20 12.36
N ASN A 46 -17.95 -16.00 12.83
CA ASN A 46 -18.02 -14.78 12.03
C ASN A 46 -16.93 -14.71 10.94
N THR A 47 -15.80 -15.41 11.07
CA THR A 47 -14.74 -15.47 10.07
C THR A 47 -14.99 -16.56 9.01
N PHE A 48 -15.82 -17.55 9.30
CA PHE A 48 -16.13 -18.63 8.35
C PHE A 48 -16.62 -18.15 6.97
N PRO A 49 -17.55 -17.17 6.84
CA PRO A 49 -17.97 -16.68 5.55
C PRO A 49 -16.84 -16.03 4.72
N ILE A 50 -15.82 -15.47 5.39
CA ILE A 50 -14.66 -14.88 4.73
C ILE A 50 -13.76 -15.99 4.17
N LEU A 51 -13.48 -17.02 4.96
CA LEU A 51 -12.73 -18.18 4.52
C LEU A 51 -13.44 -18.86 3.31
N LEU A 52 -14.75 -19.03 3.40
CA LEU A 52 -15.55 -19.56 2.30
C LEU A 52 -15.45 -18.68 1.05
N ALA A 53 -15.48 -17.36 1.21
CA ALA A 53 -15.31 -16.42 0.08
C ALA A 53 -13.94 -16.57 -0.59
N VAL A 54 -12.88 -16.73 0.18
CA VAL A 54 -11.53 -16.97 -0.35
C VAL A 54 -11.47 -18.28 -1.15
N ILE A 55 -12.00 -19.36 -0.58
CA ILE A 55 -12.03 -20.68 -1.25
C ILE A 55 -12.81 -20.61 -2.56
N LEU A 56 -14.00 -20.01 -2.54
CA LEU A 56 -14.84 -19.87 -3.73
C LEU A 56 -14.17 -18.99 -4.79
N SER A 57 -13.47 -17.92 -4.39
CA SER A 57 -12.76 -17.05 -5.32
C SER A 57 -11.60 -17.77 -6.01
N VAL A 58 -10.84 -18.58 -5.29
CA VAL A 58 -9.78 -19.41 -5.85
C VAL A 58 -10.36 -20.46 -6.82
N ALA A 59 -11.46 -21.13 -6.43
CA ALA A 59 -12.14 -22.10 -7.27
C ALA A 59 -12.67 -21.49 -8.58
N LEU A 60 -13.31 -20.32 -8.51
CA LEU A 60 -13.81 -19.60 -9.69
C LEU A 60 -12.68 -19.11 -10.59
N SER A 61 -11.50 -18.85 -10.04
CA SER A 61 -10.32 -18.41 -10.80
C SER A 61 -9.46 -19.58 -11.30
N ALA A 62 -9.79 -20.82 -10.99
CA ALA A 62 -9.01 -22.00 -11.36
C ALA A 62 -8.70 -22.08 -12.87
N PRO A 63 -9.61 -21.74 -13.81
CA PRO A 63 -9.30 -21.76 -15.25
C PRO A 63 -8.11 -20.87 -15.64
N GLN A 64 -7.82 -19.81 -14.89
CA GLN A 64 -6.63 -18.97 -15.11
C GLN A 64 -5.46 -19.42 -14.23
N LEU A 65 -5.71 -19.81 -12.98
CA LEU A 65 -4.66 -20.16 -12.03
C LEU A 65 -3.89 -21.41 -12.46
N LEU A 66 -4.58 -22.47 -12.95
CA LEU A 66 -3.95 -23.73 -13.30
C LEU A 66 -2.95 -23.58 -14.46
N PRO A 67 -3.31 -22.97 -15.62
CA PRO A 67 -2.34 -22.73 -16.69
C PRO A 67 -1.22 -21.76 -16.27
N SER A 68 -1.53 -20.75 -15.44
CA SER A 68 -0.52 -19.81 -14.95
C SER A 68 0.51 -20.51 -14.08
N PHE A 69 0.08 -21.43 -13.20
CA PHE A 69 0.96 -22.22 -12.34
C PHE A 69 1.88 -23.13 -13.17
N GLU A 70 1.34 -23.81 -14.18
CA GLU A 70 2.12 -24.63 -15.10
C GLU A 70 3.16 -23.80 -15.88
N LEU A 71 2.76 -22.61 -16.35
CA LEU A 71 3.65 -21.69 -17.05
C LEU A 71 4.79 -21.21 -16.14
N VAL A 72 4.50 -20.87 -14.88
CA VAL A 72 5.53 -20.46 -13.92
C VAL A 72 6.55 -21.56 -13.70
N GLN A 73 6.10 -22.83 -13.54
CA GLN A 73 7.00 -23.96 -13.35
C GLN A 73 7.94 -24.20 -14.54
N LYS A 74 7.48 -23.91 -15.75
CA LYS A 74 8.27 -24.06 -16.99
C LYS A 74 9.05 -22.81 -17.39
N SER A 75 8.93 -21.73 -16.65
CA SER A 75 9.57 -20.44 -16.93
C SER A 75 10.90 -20.29 -16.20
N ILE A 76 11.74 -19.37 -16.69
CA ILE A 76 12.98 -18.94 -16.04
C ILE A 76 12.73 -18.50 -14.59
N ARG A 77 11.53 -18.04 -14.27
CA ARG A 77 11.14 -17.60 -12.91
C ARG A 77 11.10 -18.74 -11.88
N ALA A 78 11.05 -20.00 -12.34
CA ALA A 78 11.15 -21.15 -11.43
C ALA A 78 12.59 -21.39 -10.94
N THR A 79 13.59 -20.97 -11.73
CA THR A 79 15.01 -21.24 -11.49
C THR A 79 15.79 -20.00 -11.04
N GLU A 80 15.38 -18.82 -11.48
CA GLU A 80 16.02 -17.56 -11.09
C GLU A 80 15.25 -16.90 -9.95
N SER A 81 15.84 -16.89 -8.77
CA SER A 81 15.40 -15.94 -7.75
C SER A 81 15.83 -14.53 -8.19
N TYR A 82 14.93 -13.56 -8.20
CA TYR A 82 15.21 -12.14 -8.44
C TYR A 82 16.25 -11.51 -7.48
N ILE A 83 16.86 -12.35 -6.65
CA ILE A 83 17.86 -12.00 -5.61
C ILE A 83 19.13 -11.41 -6.22
N GLY A 84 19.40 -11.64 -7.51
CA GLY A 84 20.57 -11.08 -8.20
C GLY A 84 20.41 -9.66 -8.73
N GLN A 85 19.20 -9.11 -8.74
CA GLN A 85 19.01 -7.71 -9.14
C GLN A 85 19.19 -6.79 -7.92
N SER A 86 20.26 -6.00 -7.98
CA SER A 86 20.61 -5.03 -6.94
C SER A 86 19.39 -4.31 -6.38
N ASN A 87 19.22 -4.37 -5.06
CA ASN A 87 18.27 -3.59 -4.26
C ASN A 87 16.80 -4.02 -4.25
N PHE A 88 16.38 -5.24 -4.65
CA PHE A 88 15.00 -5.76 -4.55
C PHE A 88 13.91 -4.83 -5.13
N GLY A 89 14.27 -3.84 -5.94
CA GLY A 89 13.35 -2.80 -6.41
C GLY A 89 12.85 -1.88 -5.28
N LEU A 90 13.63 -1.76 -4.20
CA LEU A 90 13.39 -0.81 -3.12
C LEU A 90 13.58 0.62 -3.63
N LEU A 91 12.63 1.49 -3.32
CA LEU A 91 12.66 2.89 -3.74
C LEU A 91 13.70 3.68 -2.95
N PRO A 92 14.54 4.50 -3.61
CA PRO A 92 15.37 5.46 -2.89
C PRO A 92 14.50 6.45 -2.13
N ILE A 93 15.00 6.93 -0.98
CA ILE A 93 14.25 7.85 -0.10
C ILE A 93 13.75 9.11 -0.81
N LYS A 94 14.50 9.60 -1.82
CA LYS A 94 14.10 10.74 -2.66
C LYS A 94 12.79 10.53 -3.39
N ASP A 95 12.42 9.29 -3.72
CA ASP A 95 11.18 8.96 -4.40
C ASP A 95 9.94 9.23 -3.53
N PHE A 96 10.13 9.50 -2.24
CA PHE A 96 9.07 9.98 -1.35
C PHE A 96 8.42 11.28 -1.85
N LEU A 97 9.16 12.10 -2.60
CA LEU A 97 8.64 13.33 -3.20
C LEU A 97 7.52 13.07 -4.21
N LYS A 98 7.51 11.90 -4.86
CA LYS A 98 6.46 11.51 -5.82
C LYS A 98 5.06 11.41 -5.18
N PHE A 99 4.95 11.23 -3.87
CA PHE A 99 3.66 11.22 -3.20
C PHE A 99 2.98 12.60 -3.20
N PHE A 100 3.75 13.68 -3.27
CA PHE A 100 3.28 15.05 -3.10
C PHE A 100 3.29 15.85 -4.40
N VAL A 101 4.23 15.55 -5.28
CA VAL A 101 4.39 16.23 -6.57
C VAL A 101 4.34 15.19 -7.69
N ALA A 102 3.29 15.28 -8.49
CA ALA A 102 3.19 14.47 -9.70
C ALA A 102 4.39 14.72 -10.60
N ASP A 103 4.90 13.66 -11.20
CA ASP A 103 5.97 13.74 -12.20
C ASP A 103 7.23 14.50 -11.74
N PHE A 104 7.54 14.51 -10.42
CA PHE A 104 8.71 15.19 -9.88
C PHE A 104 10.01 14.80 -10.59
N PHE A 105 10.14 13.53 -11.00
CA PHE A 105 11.29 13.04 -11.78
C PHE A 105 11.03 12.97 -13.28
N GLY A 106 10.12 13.78 -13.78
CA GLY A 106 9.73 13.79 -15.18
C GLY A 106 8.69 12.72 -15.54
N ASN A 107 8.32 12.67 -16.82
CA ASN A 107 7.28 11.78 -17.33
C ASN A 107 7.75 11.13 -18.65
N PRO A 108 7.51 9.84 -18.88
CA PRO A 108 7.85 9.16 -20.12
C PRO A 108 7.17 9.75 -21.37
N VAL A 109 5.97 10.33 -21.23
CA VAL A 109 5.24 10.95 -22.35
C VAL A 109 6.00 12.15 -22.89
N THR A 110 6.58 12.97 -22.01
CA THR A 110 7.42 14.12 -22.37
C THR A 110 8.89 13.73 -22.61
N ARG A 111 9.24 12.45 -22.49
CA ARG A 111 10.59 11.89 -22.68
C ARG A 111 11.67 12.51 -21.78
N ASN A 112 11.28 13.05 -20.64
CA ASN A 112 12.18 13.66 -19.65
C ASN A 112 12.26 12.93 -18.32
N TYR A 113 11.82 11.65 -18.27
CA TYR A 113 11.89 10.86 -17.06
C TYR A 113 13.34 10.48 -16.74
N PHE A 114 13.78 10.84 -15.51
CA PHE A 114 15.11 10.54 -14.97
C PHE A 114 15.04 9.86 -13.57
N GLY A 115 13.87 9.34 -13.23
CA GLY A 115 13.64 8.66 -11.95
C GLY A 115 14.25 7.26 -11.87
N PHE A 116 14.19 6.68 -10.69
CA PHE A 116 14.63 5.31 -10.43
C PHE A 116 13.59 4.30 -10.95
N LEU A 117 14.04 3.19 -11.51
CA LEU A 117 13.20 2.14 -12.10
C LEU A 117 12.23 2.66 -13.18
N ASN A 118 11.27 1.81 -13.53
CA ASN A 118 10.19 2.13 -14.44
C ASN A 118 9.19 3.10 -13.79
N TYR A 119 8.77 4.13 -14.51
CA TYR A 119 7.79 5.12 -14.06
C TYR A 119 6.52 4.47 -13.48
N PHE A 120 5.97 3.47 -14.18
CA PHE A 120 4.72 2.80 -13.78
C PHE A 120 4.85 2.03 -12.47
N GLU A 121 6.02 1.45 -12.18
CA GLU A 121 6.27 0.70 -10.94
C GLU A 121 6.55 1.62 -9.74
N THR A 122 6.81 2.91 -9.97
CA THR A 122 7.21 3.86 -8.93
C THR A 122 6.24 5.01 -8.77
N SER A 123 5.16 5.05 -9.56
CA SER A 123 4.14 6.10 -9.47
C SER A 123 3.27 5.91 -8.22
N GLY A 124 3.31 6.87 -7.32
CA GLY A 124 2.59 6.82 -6.03
C GLY A 124 1.91 8.14 -5.66
N PHE A 125 1.63 9.02 -6.63
CA PHE A 125 0.99 10.31 -6.37
C PHE A 125 -0.43 10.14 -5.82
N VAL A 126 -0.70 10.70 -4.65
CA VAL A 126 -1.99 10.60 -3.94
C VAL A 126 -2.68 11.98 -3.81
N GLY A 127 -2.00 13.02 -4.28
CA GLY A 127 -2.48 14.39 -4.20
C GLY A 127 -1.66 15.27 -3.26
N SER A 128 -1.54 16.53 -3.62
CA SER A 128 -0.68 17.50 -2.92
C SER A 128 -1.15 17.80 -1.48
N LEU A 129 -2.43 17.62 -1.18
CA LEU A 129 -2.98 17.79 0.18
C LEU A 129 -2.81 16.55 1.09
N THR A 130 -2.23 15.47 0.58
CA THR A 130 -2.08 14.20 1.32
C THR A 130 -1.28 14.38 2.61
N LEU A 131 -0.15 15.07 2.56
CA LEU A 131 0.71 15.27 3.73
C LEU A 131 -0.03 16.01 4.86
N PRO A 132 -0.63 17.20 4.64
CA PRO A 132 -1.39 17.87 5.69
C PRO A 132 -2.55 17.03 6.23
N VAL A 133 -3.23 16.29 5.36
CA VAL A 133 -4.36 15.44 5.76
C VAL A 133 -3.89 14.30 6.66
N ILE A 134 -2.75 13.66 6.35
CA ILE A 134 -2.19 12.58 7.18
C ILE A 134 -1.68 13.11 8.52
N ILE A 135 -1.03 14.28 8.54
CA ILE A 135 -0.60 14.92 9.77
C ILE A 135 -1.81 15.24 10.64
N PHE A 136 -2.85 15.84 10.06
CA PHE A 136 -4.10 16.10 10.77
C PHE A 136 -4.74 14.80 11.28
N ALA A 137 -4.78 13.74 10.47
CA ALA A 137 -5.28 12.44 10.85
C ALA A 137 -4.53 11.87 12.06
N ALA A 138 -3.20 11.93 12.06
CA ALA A 138 -2.35 11.40 13.12
C ALA A 138 -2.59 12.10 14.47
N ILE A 139 -2.83 13.43 14.44
CA ILE A 139 -2.96 14.26 15.64
C ILE A 139 -4.41 14.27 16.16
N PHE A 140 -5.39 14.43 15.27
CA PHE A 140 -6.75 14.80 15.64
C PHE A 140 -7.80 13.71 15.46
N LEU A 141 -7.50 12.59 14.75
CA LEU A 141 -8.44 11.50 14.63
C LEU A 141 -8.64 10.79 15.97
N ARG A 142 -9.91 10.38 16.22
CA ARG A 142 -10.22 9.52 17.34
C ARG A 142 -9.52 8.17 17.16
N LYS A 143 -8.71 7.80 18.15
CA LYS A 143 -7.92 6.57 18.15
C LYS A 143 -8.85 5.35 18.29
N THR A 144 -9.23 4.75 17.18
CA THR A 144 -9.99 3.50 17.11
C THR A 144 -9.13 2.38 16.55
N ARG A 145 -9.51 1.12 16.81
CA ARG A 145 -8.77 -0.06 16.27
C ARG A 145 -8.62 0.00 14.75
N ILE A 146 -9.64 0.50 14.05
CA ILE A 146 -9.62 0.63 12.58
C ILE A 146 -8.60 1.69 12.13
N ILE A 147 -8.58 2.84 12.78
CA ILE A 147 -7.64 3.91 12.45
C ILE A 147 -6.20 3.47 12.74
N TYR A 148 -5.95 2.80 13.87
CA TYR A 148 -4.65 2.22 14.16
C TYR A 148 -4.21 1.19 13.12
N PHE A 149 -5.13 0.35 12.66
CA PHE A 149 -4.86 -0.62 11.60
C PHE A 149 -4.36 0.08 10.32
N PHE A 150 -5.05 1.13 9.85
CA PHE A 150 -4.64 1.85 8.65
C PHE A 150 -3.35 2.65 8.83
N PHE A 151 -3.08 3.18 10.01
CA PHE A 151 -1.78 3.79 10.30
C PHE A 151 -0.66 2.75 10.30
N LEU A 152 -0.86 1.60 10.94
CA LEU A 152 0.11 0.50 10.92
C LEU A 152 0.35 0.02 9.48
N LEU A 153 -0.72 -0.16 8.71
CA LEU A 153 -0.65 -0.56 7.31
C LEU A 153 0.16 0.45 6.48
N LEU A 154 -0.06 1.75 6.70
CA LEU A 154 0.70 2.82 6.06
C LEU A 154 2.19 2.74 6.41
N VAL A 155 2.52 2.64 7.70
CA VAL A 155 3.92 2.58 8.15
C VAL A 155 4.62 1.33 7.61
N VAL A 156 3.98 0.17 7.73
CA VAL A 156 4.55 -1.11 7.24
C VAL A 156 4.76 -1.07 5.73
N SER A 157 3.78 -0.59 4.96
CA SER A 157 3.90 -0.53 3.50
C SER A 157 4.99 0.46 3.05
N VAL A 158 5.13 1.62 3.70
CA VAL A 158 6.22 2.57 3.42
C VAL A 158 7.57 1.96 3.78
N VAL A 159 7.72 1.36 4.96
CA VAL A 159 8.97 0.70 5.36
C VAL A 159 9.36 -0.39 4.35
N LEU A 160 8.43 -1.24 3.94
CA LEU A 160 8.71 -2.33 2.98
C LEU A 160 8.97 -1.85 1.55
N CYS A 161 8.53 -0.65 1.20
CA CYS A 161 8.69 -0.10 -0.14
C CYS A 161 10.03 0.64 -0.34
N PHE A 162 10.50 1.32 0.69
CA PHE A 162 11.67 2.18 0.62
C PHE A 162 12.95 1.50 1.11
N ASN A 163 14.07 1.97 0.55
CA ASN A 163 15.40 1.51 0.92
C ASN A 163 15.75 1.95 2.35
N ASN A 164 15.77 1.01 3.27
CA ASN A 164 16.16 1.19 4.66
C ASN A 164 16.69 -0.13 5.25
N PRO A 165 17.44 -0.10 6.38
CA PRO A 165 18.01 -1.32 6.96
C PRO A 165 16.99 -2.40 7.32
N LEU A 166 15.77 -2.00 7.74
CA LEU A 166 14.73 -2.94 8.13
C LEU A 166 14.13 -3.64 6.90
N SER A 167 13.93 -2.93 5.78
CA SER A 167 13.48 -3.56 4.54
C SER A 167 14.52 -4.57 4.03
N TYR A 168 15.80 -4.23 4.00
CA TYR A 168 16.84 -5.18 3.64
C TYR A 168 16.84 -6.42 4.53
N PHE A 169 16.72 -6.25 5.84
CA PHE A 169 16.63 -7.36 6.76
C PHE A 169 15.43 -8.27 6.46
N ILE A 170 14.23 -7.70 6.24
CA ILE A 170 13.03 -8.48 5.93
C ILE A 170 13.15 -9.19 4.57
N TYR A 171 13.68 -8.50 3.54
CA TYR A 171 13.84 -9.08 2.22
C TYR A 171 14.94 -10.16 2.17
N SER A 172 15.91 -10.14 3.10
CA SER A 172 16.92 -11.19 3.21
C SER A 172 16.36 -12.56 3.59
N PHE A 173 15.19 -12.63 4.20
CA PHE A 173 14.48 -13.88 4.50
C PHE A 173 13.88 -14.58 3.27
N GLN A 174 13.95 -13.96 2.09
CA GLN A 174 13.47 -14.53 0.84
C GLN A 174 12.02 -15.05 0.91
N ILE A 175 11.15 -14.29 1.57
CA ILE A 175 9.74 -14.65 1.75
C ILE A 175 9.08 -14.77 0.38
N PRO A 176 8.49 -15.94 0.03
CA PRO A 176 7.82 -16.13 -1.24
C PRO A 176 6.79 -15.03 -1.52
N PHE A 177 6.67 -14.60 -2.77
CA PHE A 177 5.77 -13.52 -3.25
C PHE A 177 6.10 -12.11 -2.76
N LEU A 178 6.77 -11.94 -1.62
CA LEU A 178 7.21 -10.63 -1.16
C LEU A 178 8.52 -10.23 -1.85
N THR A 179 9.49 -11.16 -1.91
CA THR A 179 10.84 -10.89 -2.40
C THR A 179 11.08 -11.24 -3.86
N GLN A 180 10.13 -11.92 -4.50
CA GLN A 180 10.24 -12.37 -5.90
C GLN A 180 9.88 -11.30 -6.93
N SER A 181 9.56 -10.09 -6.51
CA SER A 181 9.16 -9.00 -7.39
C SER A 181 9.51 -7.65 -6.78
N TYR A 182 9.26 -6.56 -7.51
CA TYR A 182 9.57 -5.21 -7.06
C TYR A 182 8.85 -4.83 -5.77
N ALA A 183 9.62 -4.37 -4.77
CA ALA A 183 9.12 -3.86 -3.50
C ALA A 183 8.21 -2.63 -3.70
N SER A 184 8.48 -1.84 -4.74
CA SER A 184 7.67 -0.67 -5.13
C SER A 184 6.19 -0.98 -5.34
N ARG A 185 5.83 -2.22 -5.62
CA ARG A 185 4.41 -2.63 -5.73
C ARG A 185 3.63 -2.52 -4.43
N MET A 186 4.31 -2.38 -3.28
CA MET A 186 3.65 -2.01 -2.02
C MET A 186 3.05 -0.60 -2.04
N LEU A 187 3.40 0.25 -3.01
CA LEU A 187 2.83 1.60 -3.14
C LEU A 187 1.30 1.59 -3.22
N PHE A 188 0.68 0.58 -3.84
CA PHE A 188 -0.78 0.53 -3.88
C PHE A 188 -1.40 0.39 -2.48
N VAL A 189 -0.73 -0.34 -1.57
CA VAL A 189 -1.16 -0.48 -0.17
C VAL A 189 -1.00 0.85 0.55
N THR A 190 0.11 1.54 0.31
CA THR A 190 0.39 2.88 0.84
C THR A 190 -0.70 3.87 0.40
N THR A 191 -0.99 3.94 -0.90
CA THR A 191 -2.01 4.85 -1.45
C THR A 191 -3.41 4.51 -0.95
N PHE A 192 -3.74 3.23 -0.80
CA PHE A 192 -5.00 2.79 -0.22
C PHE A 192 -5.14 3.22 1.25
N ALA A 193 -4.11 2.97 2.08
CA ALA A 193 -4.13 3.37 3.49
C ALA A 193 -4.27 4.89 3.65
N ILE A 194 -3.52 5.66 2.86
CA ILE A 194 -3.62 7.13 2.80
C ILE A 194 -5.04 7.57 2.45
N SER A 195 -5.66 6.99 1.43
CA SER A 195 -7.00 7.35 0.99
C SER A 195 -8.04 7.13 2.07
N ILE A 196 -7.97 6.00 2.78
CA ILE A 196 -8.88 5.70 3.89
C ILE A 196 -8.67 6.65 5.09
N LEU A 197 -7.43 6.88 5.47
CA LEU A 197 -7.11 7.83 6.56
C LEU A 197 -7.57 9.25 6.21
N SER A 198 -7.41 9.66 4.95
CA SER A 198 -7.88 10.95 4.45
C SER A 198 -9.40 11.06 4.51
N ALA A 199 -10.14 10.02 4.16
CA ALA A 199 -11.59 9.99 4.28
C ALA A 199 -12.05 10.15 5.73
N PHE A 200 -11.40 9.48 6.69
CA PHE A 200 -11.67 9.66 8.12
C PHE A 200 -11.34 11.07 8.60
N ALA A 201 -10.23 11.65 8.15
CA ALA A 201 -9.83 13.02 8.52
C ALA A 201 -10.84 14.06 8.03
N LEU A 202 -11.21 13.99 6.76
CA LEU A 202 -12.20 14.90 6.16
C LEU A 202 -13.58 14.77 6.82
N ASN A 203 -14.02 13.55 7.13
CA ASN A 203 -15.25 13.33 7.86
C ASN A 203 -15.21 13.95 9.27
N GLN A 204 -14.06 13.87 9.94
CA GLN A 204 -13.86 14.50 11.26
C GLN A 204 -13.93 16.03 11.19
N ILE A 205 -13.37 16.64 10.15
CA ILE A 205 -13.45 18.10 9.92
C ILE A 205 -14.90 18.51 9.68
N LYS A 206 -15.63 17.75 8.84
CA LYS A 206 -17.05 18.00 8.57
C LYS A 206 -17.93 17.93 9.82
N LEU A 207 -17.68 16.95 10.69
CA LEU A 207 -18.47 16.74 11.92
C LEU A 207 -18.10 17.70 13.05
N ARG A 208 -16.94 18.32 12.99
CA ARG A 208 -16.40 19.23 14.02
C ARG A 208 -15.77 20.45 13.39
N PRO A 209 -16.58 21.45 13.02
CA PRO A 209 -16.10 22.69 12.38
C PRO A 209 -15.01 23.42 13.16
N GLU A 210 -15.03 23.31 14.50
CA GLU A 210 -13.99 23.88 15.38
C GLU A 210 -12.57 23.34 15.10
N LYS A 211 -12.46 22.21 14.40
CA LYS A 211 -11.17 21.64 14.00
C LYS A 211 -10.67 22.14 12.64
N GLN A 212 -11.44 22.96 11.95
CA GLN A 212 -11.10 23.49 10.63
C GLN A 212 -9.84 24.37 10.70
N ASP A 213 -9.71 25.21 11.75
CA ASP A 213 -8.51 26.02 11.96
C ASP A 213 -7.25 25.18 12.20
N ASN A 214 -7.41 24.06 12.93
CA ASN A 214 -6.30 23.13 13.14
C ASN A 214 -5.88 22.44 11.83
N PHE A 215 -6.84 22.13 10.97
CA PHE A 215 -6.52 21.58 9.63
C PHE A 215 -5.79 22.61 8.78
N LEU A 216 -6.23 23.86 8.75
CA LEU A 216 -5.54 24.94 8.03
C LEU A 216 -4.10 25.14 8.55
N LYS A 217 -3.88 25.07 9.85
CA LYS A 217 -2.53 25.07 10.42
C LYS A 217 -1.69 23.90 9.93
N CYS A 218 -2.25 22.68 9.89
CA CYS A 218 -1.57 21.50 9.32
C CYS A 218 -1.20 21.72 7.85
N VAL A 219 -2.09 22.32 7.06
CA VAL A 219 -1.82 22.67 5.65
C VAL A 219 -0.65 23.64 5.56
N ILE A 220 -0.70 24.76 6.26
CA ILE A 220 0.34 25.79 6.20
C ILE A 220 1.70 25.23 6.63
N TRP A 221 1.77 24.56 7.78
CA TRP A 221 3.04 24.02 8.29
C TRP A 221 3.61 22.90 7.42
N SER A 222 2.77 22.01 6.91
CA SER A 222 3.26 20.93 6.05
C SER A 222 3.82 21.45 4.73
N TRP A 223 3.19 22.46 4.14
CA TRP A 223 3.71 23.11 2.94
C TRP A 223 4.95 23.94 3.21
N ALA A 224 5.03 24.65 4.34
CA ALA A 224 6.23 25.37 4.73
C ALA A 224 7.43 24.43 4.89
N ILE A 225 7.24 23.29 5.56
CA ILE A 225 8.28 22.26 5.71
C ILE A 225 8.67 21.68 4.33
N PHE A 226 7.69 21.38 3.49
CA PHE A 226 7.94 20.82 2.16
C PHE A 226 8.74 21.78 1.27
N VAL A 227 8.36 23.06 1.21
CA VAL A 227 9.10 24.10 0.50
C VAL A 227 10.50 24.27 1.07
N GLY A 228 10.66 24.24 2.40
CA GLY A 228 11.96 24.28 3.06
C GLY A 228 12.89 23.13 2.64
N ILE A 229 12.36 21.92 2.54
CA ILE A 229 13.10 20.75 2.06
C ILE A 229 13.53 20.93 0.58
N LEU A 230 12.62 21.40 -0.27
CA LEU A 230 12.93 21.66 -1.68
C LEU A 230 14.01 22.72 -1.85
N LEU A 231 13.94 23.81 -1.10
CA LEU A 231 14.95 24.88 -1.14
C LEU A 231 16.31 24.40 -0.62
N GLY A 232 16.32 23.57 0.45
CA GLY A 232 17.54 22.95 0.96
C GLY A 232 18.17 21.96 -0.03
N ALA A 233 17.34 21.17 -0.73
CA ALA A 233 17.82 20.25 -1.76
C ALA A 233 18.32 20.96 -3.03
N TRP A 234 17.89 22.19 -3.28
CA TRP A 234 18.36 23.01 -4.41
C TRP A 234 19.77 23.57 -4.22
N GLN A 235 20.24 23.65 -2.97
CA GLN A 235 21.57 24.20 -2.63
C GLN A 235 22.69 23.15 -2.66
N VAL A 236 22.37 21.87 -2.85
CA VAL A 236 23.29 20.73 -2.95
C VAL A 236 23.34 20.20 -4.38
#